data_c234b91427a9cf5f92cb76078337e015
#
_entry.id   c234b91427a9cf5f92cb76078337e015
#
_cell.length_a   1.000
_cell.length_b   1.000
_cell.length_c   1.000
_cell.angle_alpha   90.00
_cell.angle_beta   90.00
_cell.angle_gamma   90.00
#
_symmetry.space_group_name_H-M   'P 1'
#
loop_
_entity.id
_entity.type
_entity.pdbx_description
1 polymer ?
#
loop_
_entity_poly.entity_id
_entity_poly.type
_entity_poly.pdbx_seq_one_letter_code
_entity_poly.pdbx_strand_id
1 'polypeptide(L)'
;IRAFLCSSKRIDSIALDGIRQGAYPGCQVVVLKNGHIMFDKAFGTYTGKGSPRVESTNIYDLASLSKTTGTLLAIMKLYDKGRFNLTDKISDHLPFLQRTDKKDITIQEILYHQSGLPSWIPFYQEAIDKDSYDGRLFSARKDVHHPVQIGTTTWANPKFKFKSEYISPVKTGDYTVQICDSLWLNRSFRKVIEEKIAEAPLKQKRYVYSDVGFILLGMLVEQLAGMPMEAYLQREFYEPMGLEHTGYLPLRRFAKSEIVPSNKDRFLRKETLQGFVHDEASAFFGGLAGNAGLFSTARDVARVYQMLLNGGEIDGQRYLSKETCQLFTTETSKISRRGLGFDKPDADDPKKGNCAPAAPAEVYGHTGFTGTCAWVDPMNELVYVFLSNRIYPDVTNRKLNQLHIRERIQGAIYDAMKKK
;
A
#
# COMPACT_ATOMS: atom_id res chain seq x y z
N ILE A 1 2.03 -28.16 20.61
CA ILE A 1 1.59 -27.17 21.62
C ILE A 1 2.80 -26.41 22.18
N ARG A 2 3.87 -27.08 22.68
CA ARG A 2 5.07 -26.39 23.24
C ARG A 2 5.82 -25.51 22.22
N ALA A 3 6.03 -25.97 20.99
CA ALA A 3 6.70 -25.18 19.95
C ALA A 3 5.89 -23.94 19.56
N PHE A 4 4.57 -24.06 19.56
CA PHE A 4 3.63 -22.97 19.31
C PHE A 4 3.70 -21.90 20.42
N LEU A 5 3.67 -22.31 21.69
CA LEU A 5 3.77 -21.39 22.83
C LEU A 5 5.11 -20.62 22.84
N CYS A 6 6.20 -21.30 22.46
CA CYS A 6 7.52 -20.65 22.38
C CYS A 6 7.60 -19.63 21.25
N SER A 7 6.98 -19.91 20.10
CA SER A 7 6.87 -19.00 18.96
C SER A 7 6.02 -17.76 19.30
N SER A 8 4.89 -17.99 19.97
CA SER A 8 4.00 -16.89 20.39
C SER A 8 4.73 -15.92 21.31
N LYS A 9 5.46 -16.41 22.31
CA LYS A 9 6.24 -15.56 23.22
C LYS A 9 7.35 -14.79 22.48
N ARG A 10 7.97 -15.40 21.49
CA ARG A 10 9.03 -14.74 20.70
C ARG A 10 8.45 -13.64 19.81
N ILE A 11 7.30 -13.85 19.19
CA ILE A 11 6.59 -12.82 18.43
C ILE A 11 6.21 -11.66 19.36
N ASP A 12 5.62 -11.94 20.53
CA ASP A 12 5.31 -10.93 21.54
C ASP A 12 6.54 -10.08 21.89
N SER A 13 7.67 -10.75 22.16
CA SER A 13 8.93 -10.11 22.52
C SER A 13 9.44 -9.16 21.43
N ILE A 14 9.41 -9.60 20.18
CA ILE A 14 9.85 -8.78 19.03
C ILE A 14 8.93 -7.58 18.83
N ALA A 15 7.62 -7.79 18.88
CA ALA A 15 6.62 -6.73 18.68
C ALA A 15 6.72 -5.67 19.78
N LEU A 16 6.85 -6.08 21.04
CA LEU A 16 6.99 -5.17 22.19
C LEU A 16 8.33 -4.44 22.18
N ASP A 17 9.40 -5.11 21.75
CA ASP A 17 10.72 -4.48 21.60
C ASP A 17 10.68 -3.35 20.57
N GLY A 18 9.96 -3.53 19.47
CA GLY A 18 9.75 -2.47 18.47
C GLY A 18 9.09 -1.23 19.05
N ILE A 19 8.09 -1.41 19.91
CA ILE A 19 7.43 -0.30 20.61
C ILE A 19 8.41 0.38 21.57
N ARG A 20 9.11 -0.40 22.36
CA ARG A 20 10.06 0.10 23.35
C ARG A 20 11.19 0.91 22.72
N GLN A 21 11.67 0.50 21.54
CA GLN A 21 12.70 1.20 20.80
C GLN A 21 12.17 2.33 19.92
N GLY A 22 10.87 2.56 19.89
CA GLY A 22 10.26 3.64 19.13
C GLY A 22 10.13 3.38 17.63
N ALA A 23 10.07 2.11 17.21
CA ALA A 23 9.87 1.75 15.81
C ALA A 23 8.43 2.06 15.33
N TYR A 24 7.47 1.95 16.21
CA TYR A 24 6.06 2.27 16.03
C TYR A 24 5.36 2.39 17.39
N PRO A 25 4.24 3.14 17.49
CA PRO A 25 3.47 3.21 18.73
C PRO A 25 2.70 1.94 19.06
N GLY A 26 2.24 1.24 18.04
CA GLY A 26 1.49 0.00 18.16
C GLY A 26 1.46 -0.76 16.87
N CYS A 27 0.92 -1.98 16.90
CA CYS A 27 0.84 -2.84 15.73
C CYS A 27 -0.22 -3.95 15.91
N GLN A 28 -0.55 -4.60 14.80
CA GLN A 28 -1.33 -5.83 14.77
C GLN A 28 -0.51 -6.92 14.06
N VAL A 29 -0.58 -8.13 14.57
CA VAL A 29 0.08 -9.30 13.98
C VAL A 29 -0.91 -10.45 13.89
N VAL A 30 -1.07 -11.02 12.69
CA VAL A 30 -1.88 -12.21 12.47
C VAL A 30 -1.07 -13.24 11.70
N VAL A 31 -1.13 -14.49 12.15
CA VAL A 31 -0.53 -15.63 11.48
C VAL A 31 -1.59 -16.71 11.34
N LEU A 32 -1.79 -17.19 10.09
CA LEU A 32 -2.63 -18.36 9.80
C LEU A 32 -1.74 -19.52 9.38
N LYS A 33 -2.04 -20.70 9.89
CA LYS A 33 -1.40 -21.97 9.52
C LYS A 33 -2.48 -22.98 9.14
N ASN A 34 -2.38 -23.54 7.94
CA ASN A 34 -3.39 -24.46 7.41
C ASN A 34 -4.82 -23.91 7.49
N GLY A 35 -4.98 -22.61 7.24
CA GLY A 35 -6.27 -21.93 7.29
C GLY A 35 -6.78 -21.58 8.69
N HIS A 36 -6.06 -21.92 9.75
CA HIS A 36 -6.44 -21.66 11.13
C HIS A 36 -5.61 -20.55 11.77
N ILE A 37 -6.23 -19.77 12.64
CA ILE A 37 -5.54 -18.72 13.40
C ILE A 37 -4.52 -19.38 14.33
N MET A 38 -3.25 -19.08 14.10
CA MET A 38 -2.14 -19.51 14.93
C MET A 38 -1.70 -18.40 15.89
N PHE A 39 -1.81 -17.14 15.46
CA PHE A 39 -1.47 -15.97 16.24
C PHE A 39 -2.36 -14.79 15.80
N ASP A 40 -2.90 -14.06 16.76
CA ASP A 40 -3.74 -12.89 16.48
C ASP A 40 -3.71 -11.96 17.70
N LYS A 41 -2.87 -10.92 17.61
CA LYS A 41 -2.71 -9.96 18.70
C LYS A 41 -2.52 -8.53 18.18
N ALA A 42 -2.97 -7.60 18.99
CA ALA A 42 -2.69 -6.17 18.88
C ALA A 42 -1.77 -5.74 20.02
N PHE A 43 -0.86 -4.81 19.74
CA PHE A 43 0.16 -4.34 20.69
C PHE A 43 0.19 -2.81 20.72
N GLY A 44 0.45 -2.26 21.91
CA GLY A 44 0.71 -0.85 22.07
C GLY A 44 -0.51 0.05 21.92
N THR A 45 -0.27 1.26 21.45
CA THR A 45 -1.24 2.34 21.41
C THR A 45 -1.27 3.02 20.04
N TYR A 46 -2.24 3.92 19.85
CA TYR A 46 -2.36 4.69 18.60
C TYR A 46 -1.16 5.59 18.34
N THR A 47 -0.75 6.34 19.36
CA THR A 47 0.22 7.44 19.17
C THR A 47 1.28 7.52 20.27
N GLY A 48 1.26 6.61 21.24
CA GLY A 48 2.17 6.61 22.38
C GLY A 48 1.43 6.67 23.71
N LYS A 49 2.18 6.92 24.78
CA LYS A 49 1.67 6.94 26.16
C LYS A 49 0.47 7.88 26.30
N GLY A 50 -0.60 7.36 26.90
CA GLY A 50 -1.82 8.14 27.15
C GLY A 50 -2.83 8.15 26.00
N SER A 51 -2.48 7.59 24.83
CA SER A 51 -3.40 7.43 23.72
C SER A 51 -4.16 6.09 23.78
N PRO A 52 -5.24 5.91 23.01
CA PRO A 52 -5.99 4.65 23.00
C PRO A 52 -5.12 3.44 22.69
N ARG A 53 -5.42 2.31 23.31
CA ARG A 53 -4.79 1.03 23.00
C ARG A 53 -5.24 0.54 21.63
N VAL A 54 -4.34 -0.11 20.90
CA VAL A 54 -4.68 -0.77 19.64
C VAL A 54 -5.47 -2.04 19.92
N GLU A 55 -6.62 -2.14 19.29
CA GLU A 55 -7.47 -3.34 19.30
C GLU A 55 -7.41 -4.02 17.92
N SER A 56 -7.81 -5.30 17.87
CA SER A 56 -7.80 -6.07 16.61
C SER A 56 -8.76 -5.54 15.54
N THR A 57 -9.74 -4.75 15.93
CA THR A 57 -10.73 -4.13 15.04
C THR A 57 -10.34 -2.74 14.57
N ASN A 58 -9.22 -2.21 15.04
CA ASN A 58 -8.75 -0.90 14.62
C ASN A 58 -8.15 -0.93 13.22
N ILE A 59 -8.36 0.15 12.48
CA ILE A 59 -8.12 0.24 11.05
C ILE A 59 -6.82 0.98 10.79
N TYR A 60 -5.97 0.40 9.93
CA TYR A 60 -4.68 0.95 9.52
C TYR A 60 -4.68 1.35 8.05
N ASP A 61 -3.95 2.42 7.73
CA ASP A 61 -3.55 2.73 6.36
C ASP A 61 -2.57 1.67 5.86
N LEU A 62 -2.96 0.92 4.84
CA LEU A 62 -2.16 -0.18 4.30
C LEU A 62 -0.99 0.27 3.43
N ALA A 63 -0.96 1.51 3.01
CA ALA A 63 0.02 2.02 2.04
C ALA A 63 0.10 1.11 0.80
N SER A 64 1.31 0.75 0.36
CA SER A 64 1.52 -0.09 -0.84
C SER A 64 0.96 -1.51 -0.73
N LEU A 65 0.61 -1.97 0.48
CA LEU A 65 -0.13 -3.22 0.62
C LEU A 65 -1.51 -3.15 -0.07
N SER A 66 -2.01 -1.92 -0.31
CA SER A 66 -3.21 -1.67 -1.13
C SER A 66 -3.07 -2.22 -2.55
N LYS A 67 -1.85 -2.27 -3.09
CA LYS A 67 -1.60 -2.77 -4.44
C LYS A 67 -2.03 -4.23 -4.59
N THR A 68 -1.71 -5.05 -3.61
CA THR A 68 -1.98 -6.50 -3.65
C THR A 68 -3.27 -6.90 -2.92
N THR A 69 -3.70 -6.14 -1.92
CA THR A 69 -4.95 -6.40 -1.20
C THR A 69 -6.17 -5.75 -1.90
N GLY A 70 -5.92 -4.82 -2.80
CA GLY A 70 -6.95 -4.09 -3.55
C GLY A 70 -6.79 -4.21 -5.05
N THR A 71 -6.03 -3.32 -5.65
CA THR A 71 -5.94 -3.15 -7.12
C THR A 71 -5.66 -4.45 -7.86
N LEU A 72 -4.70 -5.25 -7.38
CA LEU A 72 -4.35 -6.52 -8.03
C LEU A 72 -5.47 -7.54 -7.98
N LEU A 73 -6.27 -7.58 -6.92
CA LEU A 73 -7.45 -8.46 -6.87
C LEU A 73 -8.44 -8.12 -7.97
N ALA A 74 -8.69 -6.83 -8.20
CA ALA A 74 -9.55 -6.37 -9.28
C ALA A 74 -8.98 -6.73 -10.66
N ILE A 75 -7.68 -6.55 -10.84
CA ILE A 75 -6.95 -6.94 -12.07
C ILE A 75 -7.07 -8.45 -12.30
N MET A 76 -6.85 -9.26 -11.27
CA MET A 76 -6.98 -10.72 -11.37
C MET A 76 -8.42 -11.14 -11.74
N LYS A 77 -9.42 -10.49 -11.16
CA LYS A 77 -10.84 -10.75 -11.46
C LYS A 77 -11.18 -10.42 -12.91
N LEU A 78 -10.71 -9.29 -13.39
CA LEU A 78 -10.95 -8.87 -14.78
C LEU A 78 -10.21 -9.77 -15.77
N TYR A 79 -9.00 -10.21 -15.45
CA TYR A 79 -8.26 -11.20 -16.22
C TYR A 79 -9.04 -12.54 -16.27
N ASP A 80 -9.52 -12.99 -15.12
CA ASP A 80 -10.30 -14.22 -14.97
C ASP A 80 -11.55 -14.20 -15.83
N LYS A 81 -12.19 -13.03 -15.95
CA LYS A 81 -13.35 -12.81 -16.80
C LYS A 81 -13.01 -12.60 -18.30
N GLY A 82 -11.75 -12.69 -18.68
CA GLY A 82 -11.33 -12.53 -20.07
C GLY A 82 -11.40 -11.09 -20.60
N ARG A 83 -11.37 -10.08 -19.70
CA ARG A 83 -11.55 -8.67 -20.09
C ARG A 83 -10.28 -8.04 -20.67
N PHE A 84 -9.13 -8.65 -20.50
CA PHE A 84 -7.86 -8.22 -21.08
C PHE A 84 -6.87 -9.37 -21.11
N ASN A 85 -5.80 -9.22 -21.89
CA ASN A 85 -4.66 -10.12 -21.91
C ASN A 85 -3.44 -9.43 -21.32
N LEU A 86 -2.52 -10.18 -20.71
CA LEU A 86 -1.30 -9.61 -20.12
C LEU A 86 -0.41 -8.90 -21.16
N THR A 87 -0.46 -9.31 -22.41
CA THR A 87 0.27 -8.73 -23.53
C THR A 87 -0.40 -7.50 -24.15
N ASP A 88 -1.60 -7.14 -23.71
CA ASP A 88 -2.29 -5.94 -24.17
C ASP A 88 -1.50 -4.69 -23.80
N LYS A 89 -1.53 -3.70 -24.68
CA LYS A 89 -1.00 -2.37 -24.41
C LYS A 89 -1.98 -1.64 -23.50
N ILE A 90 -1.49 -1.01 -22.45
CA ILE A 90 -2.37 -0.27 -21.54
C ILE A 90 -3.03 0.91 -22.26
N SER A 91 -2.38 1.48 -23.28
CA SER A 91 -2.92 2.56 -24.11
C SER A 91 -4.17 2.15 -24.91
N ASP A 92 -4.36 0.86 -25.17
CA ASP A 92 -5.58 0.38 -25.84
C ASP A 92 -6.83 0.61 -24.96
N HIS A 93 -6.64 0.67 -23.66
CA HIS A 93 -7.71 0.88 -22.67
C HIS A 93 -7.70 2.29 -22.07
N LEU A 94 -6.57 2.98 -22.14
CA LEU A 94 -6.39 4.35 -21.62
C LEU A 94 -5.97 5.29 -22.76
N PRO A 95 -6.95 5.87 -23.49
CA PRO A 95 -6.66 6.64 -24.70
C PRO A 95 -5.72 7.83 -24.52
N PHE A 96 -5.63 8.42 -23.32
CA PHE A 96 -4.73 9.56 -23.08
C PHE A 96 -3.24 9.22 -23.24
N LEU A 97 -2.90 7.92 -23.27
CA LEU A 97 -1.53 7.45 -23.49
C LEU A 97 -1.20 7.15 -24.95
N GLN A 98 -2.18 7.13 -25.86
CA GLN A 98 -2.00 6.67 -27.24
C GLN A 98 -1.04 7.51 -28.06
N ARG A 99 -0.93 8.81 -27.78
CA ARG A 99 -0.04 9.74 -28.47
C ARG A 99 1.19 10.12 -27.65
N THR A 100 1.64 9.21 -26.82
CA THR A 100 2.78 9.42 -25.91
C THR A 100 3.85 8.36 -26.16
N ASP A 101 5.00 8.54 -25.53
CA ASP A 101 6.08 7.54 -25.51
C ASP A 101 5.70 6.25 -24.74
N LYS A 102 4.55 6.25 -24.07
CA LYS A 102 4.02 5.11 -23.27
C LYS A 102 3.04 4.22 -24.05
N LYS A 103 2.86 4.51 -25.33
CA LYS A 103 1.89 3.81 -26.20
C LYS A 103 2.06 2.29 -26.20
N ASP A 104 3.30 1.79 -26.15
CA ASP A 104 3.59 0.37 -26.31
C ASP A 104 3.80 -0.40 -24.99
N ILE A 105 3.60 0.24 -23.84
CA ILE A 105 3.73 -0.42 -22.54
C ILE A 105 2.64 -1.47 -22.40
N THR A 106 3.04 -2.71 -22.08
CA THR A 106 2.08 -3.80 -21.81
C THR A 106 1.67 -3.82 -20.34
N ILE A 107 0.49 -4.37 -20.07
CA ILE A 107 -0.01 -4.57 -18.73
C ILE A 107 0.93 -5.46 -17.91
N GLN A 108 1.48 -6.50 -18.54
CA GLN A 108 2.46 -7.40 -17.92
C GLN A 108 3.73 -6.65 -17.48
N GLU A 109 4.25 -5.76 -18.31
CA GLU A 109 5.41 -4.94 -17.94
C GLU A 109 5.15 -4.07 -16.73
N ILE A 110 3.95 -3.51 -16.62
CA ILE A 110 3.54 -2.72 -15.45
C ILE A 110 3.50 -3.59 -14.20
N LEU A 111 2.90 -4.78 -14.30
CA LEU A 111 2.78 -5.71 -13.17
C LEU A 111 4.14 -6.17 -12.64
N TYR A 112 5.13 -6.32 -13.50
CA TYR A 112 6.51 -6.65 -13.11
C TYR A 112 7.35 -5.44 -12.69
N HIS A 113 6.81 -4.22 -12.74
CA HIS A 113 7.59 -2.99 -12.51
C HIS A 113 8.81 -2.87 -13.46
N GLN A 114 8.65 -3.24 -14.72
CA GLN A 114 9.70 -3.18 -15.74
C GLN A 114 9.23 -2.47 -17.01
N SER A 115 8.40 -1.45 -16.85
CA SER A 115 7.78 -0.71 -17.96
C SER A 115 8.57 0.52 -18.41
N GLY A 116 9.50 1.01 -17.61
CA GLY A 116 10.19 2.28 -17.82
C GLY A 116 9.47 3.49 -17.25
N LEU A 117 8.32 3.29 -16.62
CA LEU A 117 7.59 4.37 -15.94
C LEU A 117 8.38 4.91 -14.73
N PRO A 118 8.25 6.21 -14.42
CA PRO A 118 8.88 6.75 -13.22
C PRO A 118 8.33 6.09 -11.95
N SER A 119 9.16 6.07 -10.91
CA SER A 119 8.79 5.50 -9.61
C SER A 119 7.58 6.22 -9.00
N TRP A 120 7.54 7.55 -9.11
CA TRP A 120 6.47 8.39 -8.61
C TRP A 120 6.47 9.73 -9.33
N ILE A 121 5.34 10.45 -9.23
CA ILE A 121 5.20 11.81 -9.75
C ILE A 121 4.59 12.65 -8.62
N PRO A 122 5.23 13.75 -8.22
CA PRO A 122 4.71 14.62 -7.17
C PRO A 122 3.60 15.54 -7.70
N PHE A 123 2.44 14.99 -8.00
CA PHE A 123 1.30 15.72 -8.58
C PHE A 123 0.93 16.95 -7.77
N TYR A 124 1.06 16.89 -6.44
CA TYR A 124 0.69 17.98 -5.54
C TYR A 124 1.44 19.28 -5.84
N GLN A 125 2.65 19.20 -6.40
CA GLN A 125 3.43 20.39 -6.74
C GLN A 125 2.70 21.29 -7.74
N GLU A 126 1.89 20.71 -8.62
CA GLU A 126 1.09 21.47 -9.59
C GLU A 126 -0.06 22.27 -8.92
N ALA A 127 -0.42 21.92 -7.71
CA ALA A 127 -1.42 22.64 -6.91
C ALA A 127 -0.80 23.72 -6.00
N ILE A 128 0.53 23.81 -5.93
CA ILE A 128 1.25 24.80 -5.13
C ILE A 128 1.54 26.04 -5.99
N ASP A 129 1.25 27.22 -5.42
CA ASP A 129 1.60 28.48 -6.05
C ASP A 129 3.10 28.75 -5.90
N LYS A 130 3.83 28.71 -7.02
CA LYS A 130 5.29 28.89 -7.04
C LYS A 130 5.74 30.29 -6.61
N ASP A 131 4.87 31.27 -6.66
CA ASP A 131 5.15 32.65 -6.25
C ASP A 131 4.81 32.88 -4.76
N SER A 132 4.29 31.87 -4.07
CA SER A 132 3.87 31.99 -2.66
C SER A 132 4.97 31.79 -1.64
N TYR A 133 6.15 31.39 -2.07
CA TYR A 133 7.31 31.15 -1.20
C TYR A 133 8.61 31.59 -1.88
N ASP A 134 9.59 31.92 -1.04
CA ASP A 134 10.91 32.38 -1.53
C ASP A 134 11.85 31.19 -1.80
N GLY A 135 12.58 31.27 -2.90
CA GLY A 135 13.58 30.29 -3.26
C GLY A 135 13.02 28.94 -3.70
N ARG A 136 13.59 27.87 -3.19
CA ARG A 136 13.22 26.48 -3.53
C ARG A 136 12.23 25.91 -2.52
N LEU A 137 11.35 25.05 -2.98
CA LEU A 137 10.43 24.32 -2.11
C LEU A 137 11.19 23.28 -1.24
N PHE A 138 12.21 22.67 -1.79
CA PHE A 138 13.02 21.61 -1.15
C PHE A 138 14.49 21.97 -1.06
N SER A 139 15.15 21.42 -0.03
CA SER A 139 16.60 21.52 0.18
C SER A 139 17.16 20.17 0.61
N ALA A 140 18.42 19.90 0.24
CA ALA A 140 19.16 18.73 0.72
C ALA A 140 19.65 18.88 2.16
N ARG A 141 19.50 20.07 2.77
CA ARG A 141 19.94 20.38 4.12
C ARG A 141 18.87 21.18 4.85
N LYS A 142 18.80 20.99 6.17
CA LYS A 142 17.98 21.83 7.03
C LYS A 142 18.53 23.24 7.07
N ASP A 143 17.68 24.22 6.83
CA ASP A 143 18.00 25.66 7.00
C ASP A 143 16.76 26.43 7.48
N VAL A 144 16.89 27.75 7.60
CA VAL A 144 15.81 28.62 8.12
C VAL A 144 14.53 28.56 7.25
N HIS A 145 14.68 28.35 5.94
CA HIS A 145 13.57 28.27 5.01
C HIS A 145 13.05 26.84 4.81
N HIS A 146 13.84 25.84 5.18
CA HIS A 146 13.54 24.42 5.01
C HIS A 146 13.66 23.68 6.35
N PRO A 147 12.78 23.97 7.32
CA PRO A 147 12.87 23.39 8.66
C PRO A 147 12.23 22.02 8.77
N VAL A 148 11.38 21.59 7.81
CA VAL A 148 10.59 20.37 7.89
C VAL A 148 11.27 19.26 7.10
N GLN A 149 11.74 18.22 7.80
CA GLN A 149 12.27 17.03 7.15
C GLN A 149 11.14 16.15 6.64
N ILE A 150 11.15 15.83 5.35
CA ILE A 150 10.15 15.00 4.69
C ILE A 150 10.72 13.70 4.11
N GLY A 151 12.02 13.55 4.13
CA GLY A 151 12.74 12.36 3.67
C GLY A 151 14.13 12.31 4.29
N THR A 152 14.88 11.25 4.01
CA THR A 152 16.22 11.05 4.58
C THR A 152 17.16 12.22 4.27
N THR A 153 17.06 12.77 3.07
CA THR A 153 17.95 13.84 2.56
C THR A 153 17.15 15.02 2.02
N THR A 154 15.92 15.21 2.47
CA THR A 154 15.05 16.25 1.92
C THR A 154 14.36 17.03 3.05
N TRP A 155 14.53 18.33 3.04
CA TRP A 155 13.85 19.29 3.90
C TRP A 155 12.99 20.23 3.06
N ALA A 156 11.84 20.63 3.57
CA ALA A 156 10.85 21.40 2.84
C ALA A 156 10.54 22.74 3.48
N ASN A 157 10.13 23.68 2.61
CA ASN A 157 9.57 24.95 3.04
C ASN A 157 8.06 24.80 3.22
N PRO A 158 7.54 24.91 4.45
CA PRO A 158 6.10 24.77 4.71
C PRO A 158 5.31 26.05 4.45
N LYS A 159 5.97 27.15 4.15
CA LYS A 159 5.36 28.47 3.97
C LYS A 159 4.91 28.73 2.52
N PHE A 160 4.35 27.72 1.88
CA PHE A 160 3.74 27.87 0.57
C PHE A 160 2.22 28.04 0.70
N LYS A 161 1.60 28.52 -0.35
CA LYS A 161 0.14 28.56 -0.52
C LYS A 161 -0.26 27.70 -1.70
N PHE A 162 -1.41 27.05 -1.59
CA PHE A 162 -2.01 26.37 -2.73
C PHE A 162 -2.61 27.36 -3.73
N LYS A 163 -2.67 26.97 -4.98
CA LYS A 163 -3.41 27.69 -6.01
C LYS A 163 -4.90 27.62 -5.69
N SER A 164 -5.57 28.76 -5.61
CA SER A 164 -7.00 28.83 -5.32
C SER A 164 -7.87 28.19 -6.41
N GLU A 165 -7.35 28.06 -7.64
CA GLU A 165 -8.03 27.34 -8.72
C GLU A 165 -8.14 25.83 -8.47
N TYR A 166 -7.29 25.26 -7.62
CA TYR A 166 -7.27 23.82 -7.34
C TYR A 166 -7.66 23.44 -5.92
N ILE A 167 -7.40 24.27 -4.94
CA ILE A 167 -7.61 23.93 -3.52
C ILE A 167 -8.53 24.93 -2.84
N SER A 168 -9.51 24.40 -2.10
CA SER A 168 -10.43 25.13 -1.25
C SER A 168 -10.40 24.57 0.17
N PRO A 169 -10.54 25.41 1.22
CA PRO A 169 -10.63 24.94 2.60
C PRO A 169 -11.97 24.28 2.92
N VAL A 170 -12.96 24.41 2.05
CA VAL A 170 -14.31 23.85 2.23
C VAL A 170 -14.81 23.20 0.95
N LYS A 171 -15.71 22.23 1.07
CA LYS A 171 -16.38 21.63 -0.06
C LYS A 171 -17.33 22.66 -0.69
N THR A 172 -17.10 23.01 -1.95
CA THR A 172 -17.93 23.98 -2.67
C THR A 172 -17.77 23.81 -4.18
N GLY A 173 -18.85 23.90 -4.95
CA GLY A 173 -18.82 23.81 -6.42
C GLY A 173 -18.11 22.57 -6.91
N ASP A 174 -17.06 22.75 -7.71
CA ASP A 174 -16.24 21.68 -8.26
C ASP A 174 -15.12 21.18 -7.32
N TYR A 175 -14.97 21.81 -6.15
CA TYR A 175 -14.03 21.38 -5.11
C TYR A 175 -14.65 20.24 -4.28
N THR A 176 -14.66 19.05 -4.85
CA THR A 176 -15.38 17.89 -4.32
C THR A 176 -14.48 16.75 -3.87
N VAL A 177 -13.17 16.81 -4.18
CA VAL A 177 -12.20 15.76 -3.88
C VAL A 177 -11.51 16.07 -2.56
N GLN A 178 -11.86 15.37 -1.49
CA GLN A 178 -11.29 15.64 -0.17
C GLN A 178 -9.91 14.99 -0.02
N ILE A 179 -8.92 15.81 0.31
CA ILE A 179 -7.52 15.38 0.52
C ILE A 179 -7.24 15.12 2.01
N CYS A 180 -7.82 15.93 2.88
CA CYS A 180 -7.74 15.82 4.34
C CYS A 180 -8.89 16.62 4.95
N ASP A 181 -8.93 16.76 6.27
CA ASP A 181 -10.05 17.45 6.96
C ASP A 181 -10.34 18.84 6.41
N SER A 182 -9.28 19.60 6.09
CA SER A 182 -9.40 21.03 5.75
C SER A 182 -9.05 21.38 4.30
N LEU A 183 -8.84 20.40 3.41
CA LEU A 183 -8.45 20.65 2.03
C LEU A 183 -9.33 19.86 1.04
N TRP A 184 -9.89 20.59 0.09
CA TRP A 184 -10.72 20.05 -0.98
C TRP A 184 -10.13 20.42 -2.34
N LEU A 185 -9.86 19.41 -3.16
CA LEU A 185 -9.31 19.55 -4.49
C LEU A 185 -10.42 19.73 -5.53
N ASN A 186 -10.19 20.64 -6.48
CA ASN A 186 -11.07 20.78 -7.64
C ASN A 186 -10.96 19.51 -8.49
N ARG A 187 -12.10 18.94 -8.86
CA ARG A 187 -12.16 17.71 -9.69
C ARG A 187 -11.49 17.88 -11.05
N SER A 188 -11.31 19.10 -11.54
CA SER A 188 -10.54 19.39 -12.76
C SER A 188 -9.07 19.00 -12.69
N PHE A 189 -8.54 18.82 -11.48
CA PHE A 189 -7.14 18.44 -11.28
C PHE A 189 -6.81 17.06 -11.85
N ARG A 190 -7.80 16.20 -12.03
CA ARG A 190 -7.64 14.89 -12.68
C ARG A 190 -6.95 15.01 -14.04
N LYS A 191 -7.32 16.03 -14.82
CA LYS A 191 -6.70 16.31 -16.11
C LYS A 191 -5.22 16.66 -15.96
N VAL A 192 -4.85 17.43 -14.94
CA VAL A 192 -3.46 17.77 -14.65
C VAL A 192 -2.66 16.49 -14.33
N ILE A 193 -3.22 15.57 -13.56
CA ILE A 193 -2.59 14.28 -13.24
C ILE A 193 -2.33 13.49 -14.52
N GLU A 194 -3.32 13.36 -15.39
CA GLU A 194 -3.19 12.65 -16.67
C GLU A 194 -2.13 13.28 -17.57
N GLU A 195 -2.10 14.60 -17.66
CA GLU A 195 -1.08 15.33 -18.41
C GLU A 195 0.33 15.08 -17.86
N LYS A 196 0.49 15.08 -16.53
CA LYS A 196 1.77 14.80 -15.89
C LYS A 196 2.26 13.37 -16.14
N ILE A 197 1.38 12.41 -16.13
CA ILE A 197 1.72 11.03 -16.49
C ILE A 197 2.12 10.95 -17.97
N ALA A 198 1.35 11.56 -18.84
CA ALA A 198 1.62 11.56 -20.29
C ALA A 198 2.97 12.21 -20.64
N GLU A 199 3.30 13.33 -19.99
CA GLU A 199 4.52 14.10 -20.22
C GLU A 199 5.78 13.48 -19.60
N ALA A 200 5.65 12.71 -18.51
CA ALA A 200 6.78 12.16 -17.80
C ALA A 200 7.62 11.27 -18.73
N PRO A 201 8.94 11.49 -18.83
CA PRO A 201 9.76 10.72 -19.76
C PRO A 201 9.78 9.23 -19.41
N LEU A 202 9.55 8.40 -20.42
CA LEU A 202 9.72 6.95 -20.31
C LEU A 202 11.21 6.63 -20.37
N LYS A 203 11.68 5.80 -19.42
CA LYS A 203 13.06 5.34 -19.33
C LYS A 203 13.20 3.91 -19.85
N GLN A 204 14.41 3.36 -19.75
CA GLN A 204 14.70 1.99 -20.16
C GLN A 204 13.86 0.98 -19.37
N LYS A 205 13.49 -0.11 -20.04
CA LYS A 205 12.75 -1.24 -19.44
C LYS A 205 13.67 -2.06 -18.54
N ARG A 206 13.73 -1.68 -17.27
CA ARG A 206 14.42 -2.41 -16.20
C ARG A 206 13.55 -2.38 -14.96
N TYR A 207 13.89 -3.16 -13.94
CA TYR A 207 13.16 -3.16 -12.69
C TYR A 207 13.31 -1.81 -11.97
N VAL A 208 12.21 -1.07 -11.90
CA VAL A 208 12.04 0.14 -11.10
C VAL A 208 10.64 0.10 -10.48
N TYR A 209 10.55 -0.07 -9.19
CA TYR A 209 9.28 -0.05 -8.47
C TYR A 209 8.54 1.26 -8.78
N SER A 210 7.30 1.15 -9.26
CA SER A 210 6.56 2.29 -9.78
C SER A 210 5.13 2.37 -9.24
N ASP A 211 4.86 3.39 -8.45
CA ASP A 211 3.52 3.77 -8.04
C ASP A 211 2.68 4.23 -9.24
N VAL A 212 3.32 4.90 -10.20
CA VAL A 212 2.64 5.37 -11.42
C VAL A 212 2.03 4.20 -12.19
N GLY A 213 2.73 3.08 -12.28
CA GLY A 213 2.21 1.86 -12.91
C GLY A 213 0.92 1.39 -12.24
N PHE A 214 0.86 1.37 -10.92
CA PHE A 214 -0.35 0.95 -10.20
C PHE A 214 -1.46 2.00 -10.23
N ILE A 215 -1.14 3.28 -10.35
CA ILE A 215 -2.14 4.31 -10.64
C ILE A 215 -2.80 4.00 -11.99
N LEU A 216 -2.03 3.67 -13.02
CA LEU A 216 -2.57 3.28 -14.33
C LEU A 216 -3.39 1.99 -14.25
N LEU A 217 -2.97 1.01 -13.45
CA LEU A 217 -3.76 -0.21 -13.23
C LEU A 217 -5.09 0.09 -12.56
N GLY A 218 -5.14 1.01 -11.61
CA GLY A 218 -6.39 1.47 -11.00
C GLY A 218 -7.33 2.11 -12.03
N MET A 219 -6.79 2.93 -12.92
CA MET A 219 -7.56 3.51 -14.03
C MET A 219 -8.06 2.43 -15.00
N LEU A 220 -7.23 1.42 -15.26
CA LEU A 220 -7.60 0.26 -16.09
C LEU A 220 -8.77 -0.51 -15.48
N VAL A 221 -8.75 -0.75 -14.19
CA VAL A 221 -9.86 -1.41 -13.49
C VAL A 221 -11.17 -0.65 -13.71
N GLU A 222 -11.16 0.65 -13.52
CA GLU A 222 -12.35 1.48 -13.71
C GLU A 222 -12.85 1.42 -15.16
N GLN A 223 -11.94 1.47 -16.12
CA GLN A 223 -12.27 1.39 -17.54
C GLN A 223 -12.90 0.04 -17.91
N LEU A 224 -12.31 -1.07 -17.44
CA LEU A 224 -12.78 -2.42 -17.78
C LEU A 224 -14.00 -2.83 -16.99
N ALA A 225 -14.11 -2.43 -15.73
CA ALA A 225 -15.25 -2.75 -14.87
C ALA A 225 -16.47 -1.86 -15.15
N GLY A 226 -16.26 -0.66 -15.72
CA GLY A 226 -17.32 0.31 -15.95
C GLY A 226 -17.89 0.90 -14.68
N MET A 227 -17.13 0.89 -13.58
CA MET A 227 -17.51 1.41 -12.28
C MET A 227 -16.28 1.79 -11.47
N PRO A 228 -16.40 2.59 -10.38
CA PRO A 228 -15.27 2.87 -9.51
C PRO A 228 -14.65 1.61 -8.94
N MET A 229 -13.31 1.61 -8.83
CA MET A 229 -12.57 0.43 -8.34
C MET A 229 -12.98 0.03 -6.92
N GLU A 230 -13.19 0.98 -6.02
CA GLU A 230 -13.61 0.68 -4.65
C GLU A 230 -14.97 -0.01 -4.60
N ALA A 231 -15.90 0.37 -5.46
CA ALA A 231 -17.20 -0.27 -5.55
C ALA A 231 -17.08 -1.69 -6.14
N TYR A 232 -16.22 -1.86 -7.14
CA TYR A 232 -15.95 -3.16 -7.74
C TYR A 232 -15.35 -4.14 -6.74
N LEU A 233 -14.36 -3.69 -5.95
CA LEU A 233 -13.74 -4.51 -4.92
C LEU A 233 -14.70 -4.87 -3.78
N GLN A 234 -15.55 -3.94 -3.35
CA GLN A 234 -16.58 -4.22 -2.36
C GLN A 234 -17.54 -5.29 -2.85
N ARG A 235 -18.06 -5.14 -4.06
CA ARG A 235 -19.02 -6.08 -4.64
C ARG A 235 -18.44 -7.47 -4.87
N GLU A 236 -17.22 -7.52 -5.42
CA GLU A 236 -16.63 -8.79 -5.88
C GLU A 236 -15.86 -9.55 -4.80
N PHE A 237 -15.37 -8.84 -3.77
CA PHE A 237 -14.51 -9.45 -2.75
C PHE A 237 -14.92 -9.11 -1.33
N TYR A 238 -14.86 -7.84 -0.91
CA TYR A 238 -14.87 -7.50 0.52
C TYR A 238 -16.23 -7.78 1.17
N GLU A 239 -17.33 -7.42 0.54
CA GLU A 239 -18.66 -7.67 1.07
C GLU A 239 -18.99 -9.16 1.13
N PRO A 240 -18.88 -9.95 0.03
CA PRO A 240 -19.14 -11.38 0.10
C PRO A 240 -18.24 -12.14 1.06
N MET A 241 -16.98 -11.69 1.24
CA MET A 241 -16.02 -12.29 2.18
C MET A 241 -16.29 -11.89 3.65
N GLY A 242 -17.22 -10.97 3.89
CA GLY A 242 -17.49 -10.47 5.23
C GLY A 242 -16.38 -9.60 5.83
N LEU A 243 -15.62 -8.92 5.00
CA LEU A 243 -14.51 -8.05 5.43
C LEU A 243 -15.04 -6.67 5.83
N GLU A 244 -15.63 -6.58 7.01
CA GLU A 244 -16.34 -5.40 7.48
C GLU A 244 -15.43 -4.19 7.70
N HIS A 245 -14.13 -4.41 7.94
CA HIS A 245 -13.16 -3.37 8.26
C HIS A 245 -12.22 -3.03 7.09
N THR A 246 -12.55 -3.47 5.87
CA THR A 246 -11.72 -3.26 4.68
C THR A 246 -12.41 -2.36 3.68
N GLY A 247 -11.71 -1.34 3.22
CA GLY A 247 -12.21 -0.46 2.16
C GLY A 247 -11.39 0.81 2.03
N TYR A 248 -11.70 1.53 0.96
CA TYR A 248 -11.22 2.89 0.72
C TYR A 248 -12.11 3.87 1.48
N LEU A 249 -11.59 5.06 1.77
CA LEU A 249 -12.34 6.13 2.42
C LEU A 249 -13.04 5.68 3.71
N PRO A 250 -12.28 5.21 4.71
CA PRO A 250 -12.85 4.58 5.90
C PRO A 250 -13.76 5.53 6.71
N LEU A 251 -13.57 6.85 6.62
CA LEU A 251 -14.39 7.82 7.33
C LEU A 251 -15.85 7.89 6.84
N ARG A 252 -16.15 7.30 5.69
CA ARG A 252 -17.54 7.13 5.22
C ARG A 252 -18.30 6.09 6.03
N ARG A 253 -17.59 5.16 6.69
CA ARG A 253 -18.18 4.01 7.38
C ARG A 253 -17.85 3.94 8.86
N PHE A 254 -16.74 4.52 9.29
CA PHE A 254 -16.23 4.40 10.65
C PHE A 254 -15.98 5.77 11.27
N ALA A 255 -16.14 5.85 12.59
CA ALA A 255 -15.69 7.02 13.35
C ALA A 255 -14.16 7.13 13.28
N LYS A 256 -13.65 8.34 13.29
CA LYS A 256 -12.20 8.62 13.28
C LYS A 256 -11.47 7.88 14.41
N SER A 257 -12.11 7.74 15.58
CA SER A 257 -11.56 7.04 16.76
C SER A 257 -11.30 5.53 16.51
N GLU A 258 -11.90 4.93 15.50
CA GLU A 258 -11.68 3.52 15.13
C GLU A 258 -10.47 3.33 14.21
N ILE A 259 -9.91 4.43 13.72
CA ILE A 259 -8.82 4.43 12.75
C ILE A 259 -7.55 4.90 13.43
N VAL A 260 -6.47 4.15 13.26
CA VAL A 260 -5.17 4.51 13.82
C VAL A 260 -4.55 5.65 13.00
N PRO A 261 -4.09 6.75 13.64
CA PRO A 261 -3.40 7.82 12.90
C PRO A 261 -2.15 7.30 12.22
N SER A 262 -1.94 7.68 10.95
CA SER A 262 -0.78 7.23 10.19
C SER A 262 0.44 8.13 10.38
N ASN A 263 0.24 9.45 10.39
CA ASN A 263 1.32 10.44 10.39
C ASN A 263 0.84 11.81 10.86
N LYS A 264 1.79 12.63 11.32
CA LYS A 264 1.63 14.08 11.41
C LYS A 264 2.27 14.71 10.17
N ASP A 265 1.44 15.09 9.21
CA ASP A 265 1.91 15.76 8.00
C ASP A 265 2.21 17.24 8.32
N ARG A 266 3.50 17.57 8.44
CA ARG A 266 3.96 18.92 8.78
C ARG A 266 4.22 19.78 7.56
N PHE A 267 4.17 19.20 6.38
CA PHE A 267 4.53 19.87 5.14
C PHE A 267 3.32 20.21 4.28
N LEU A 268 2.64 19.18 3.74
CA LEU A 268 1.63 19.38 2.70
C LEU A 268 0.25 19.71 3.27
N ARG A 269 -0.28 18.85 4.13
CA ARG A 269 -1.64 18.97 4.65
C ARG A 269 -1.70 19.64 6.02
N LYS A 270 -0.60 19.62 6.75
CA LYS A 270 -0.39 20.31 8.04
C LYS A 270 -1.42 19.90 9.10
N GLU A 271 -1.73 18.62 9.14
CA GLU A 271 -2.61 18.02 10.15
C GLU A 271 -2.22 16.57 10.43
N THR A 272 -2.76 16.01 11.50
CA THR A 272 -2.65 14.58 11.76
C THR A 272 -3.55 13.81 10.80
N LEU A 273 -2.97 12.87 10.06
CA LEU A 273 -3.71 12.03 9.11
C LEU A 273 -4.30 10.84 9.83
N GLN A 274 -5.62 10.83 9.94
CA GLN A 274 -6.40 9.76 10.59
C GLN A 274 -7.65 9.49 9.75
N GLY A 275 -7.59 8.42 8.94
CA GLY A 275 -8.64 8.09 8.00
C GLY A 275 -8.47 8.68 6.60
N PHE A 276 -7.49 9.54 6.40
CA PHE A 276 -7.04 9.99 5.09
C PHE A 276 -5.73 9.29 4.72
N VAL A 277 -5.61 8.87 3.47
CA VAL A 277 -4.42 8.17 2.99
C VAL A 277 -3.16 9.02 3.15
N HIS A 278 -2.09 8.40 3.66
CA HIS A 278 -0.80 9.08 3.79
C HIS A 278 -0.20 9.42 2.43
N ASP A 279 -0.25 8.49 1.48
CA ASP A 279 0.34 8.70 0.15
C ASP A 279 -0.26 9.93 -0.54
N GLU A 280 0.60 10.86 -0.93
CA GLU A 280 0.18 12.16 -1.48
C GLU A 280 -0.45 12.00 -2.86
N ALA A 281 0.09 11.11 -3.71
CA ALA A 281 -0.49 10.86 -5.02
C ALA A 281 -1.91 10.31 -4.90
N SER A 282 -2.12 9.31 -4.04
CA SER A 282 -3.45 8.77 -3.76
C SER A 282 -4.39 9.82 -3.16
N ALA A 283 -3.88 10.70 -2.28
CA ALA A 283 -4.67 11.79 -1.70
C ALA A 283 -5.24 12.71 -2.78
N PHE A 284 -4.48 12.96 -3.84
CA PHE A 284 -4.92 13.79 -4.97
C PHE A 284 -5.89 13.06 -5.93
N PHE A 285 -6.15 11.79 -5.68
CA PHE A 285 -7.30 11.04 -6.22
C PHE A 285 -8.45 10.93 -5.20
N GLY A 286 -8.40 11.71 -4.13
CA GLY A 286 -9.38 11.61 -3.04
C GLY A 286 -9.27 10.31 -2.23
N GLY A 287 -8.11 9.67 -2.25
CA GLY A 287 -7.89 8.38 -1.59
C GLY A 287 -8.30 7.17 -2.42
N LEU A 288 -8.59 7.36 -3.70
CA LEU A 288 -9.14 6.34 -4.60
C LEU A 288 -8.18 6.05 -5.77
N ALA A 289 -6.93 5.75 -5.47
CA ALA A 289 -5.93 5.42 -6.48
C ALA A 289 -5.48 3.96 -6.39
N GLY A 290 -4.88 3.45 -7.46
CA GLY A 290 -4.44 2.05 -7.52
C GLY A 290 -3.16 1.76 -6.73
N ASN A 291 -2.38 2.78 -6.37
CA ASN A 291 -1.09 2.60 -5.70
C ASN A 291 -1.17 2.54 -4.17
N ALA A 292 -2.18 3.14 -3.57
CA ALA A 292 -2.40 3.23 -2.13
C ALA A 292 -3.82 3.72 -1.86
N GLY A 293 -4.26 3.68 -0.60
CA GLY A 293 -5.56 4.22 -0.18
C GLY A 293 -6.49 3.20 0.46
N LEU A 294 -6.13 1.94 0.48
CA LEU A 294 -6.90 0.91 1.17
C LEU A 294 -6.58 0.94 2.66
N PHE A 295 -7.62 0.81 3.47
CA PHE A 295 -7.54 0.69 4.93
C PHE A 295 -8.13 -0.66 5.35
N SER A 296 -7.52 -1.27 6.37
CA SER A 296 -7.98 -2.58 6.84
C SER A 296 -7.43 -2.91 8.23
N THR A 297 -7.80 -4.09 8.72
CA THR A 297 -7.22 -4.74 9.90
C THR A 297 -6.36 -5.92 9.47
N ALA A 298 -5.46 -6.38 10.35
CA ALA A 298 -4.64 -7.55 10.04
C ALA A 298 -5.47 -8.81 9.82
N ARG A 299 -6.57 -8.97 10.55
CA ARG A 299 -7.49 -10.10 10.38
C ARG A 299 -8.10 -10.14 8.99
N ASP A 300 -8.62 -9.01 8.52
CA ASP A 300 -9.25 -8.91 7.20
C ASP A 300 -8.23 -9.13 6.08
N VAL A 301 -7.06 -8.51 6.20
CA VAL A 301 -5.96 -8.72 5.24
C VAL A 301 -5.60 -10.20 5.17
N ALA A 302 -5.46 -10.88 6.31
CA ALA A 302 -5.12 -12.30 6.36
C ALA A 302 -6.15 -13.16 5.60
N ARG A 303 -7.42 -12.83 5.67
CA ARG A 303 -8.48 -13.56 4.93
C ARG A 303 -8.34 -13.41 3.42
N VAL A 304 -7.99 -12.23 2.94
CA VAL A 304 -7.71 -12.01 1.51
C VAL A 304 -6.59 -12.94 1.04
N TYR A 305 -5.49 -12.97 1.79
CA TYR A 305 -4.33 -13.79 1.42
C TYR A 305 -4.58 -15.29 1.62
N GLN A 306 -5.41 -15.68 2.58
CA GLN A 306 -5.85 -17.06 2.72
C GLN A 306 -6.69 -17.48 1.51
N MET A 307 -7.55 -16.64 0.99
CA MET A 307 -8.31 -16.89 -0.24
C MET A 307 -7.36 -17.16 -1.40
N LEU A 308 -6.31 -16.36 -1.56
CA LEU A 308 -5.30 -16.57 -2.60
C LEU A 308 -4.53 -17.88 -2.38
N LEU A 309 -4.14 -18.19 -1.16
CA LEU A 309 -3.45 -19.45 -0.81
C LEU A 309 -4.31 -20.67 -1.14
N ASN A 310 -5.62 -20.56 -0.95
CA ASN A 310 -6.58 -21.61 -1.28
C ASN A 310 -6.87 -21.73 -2.79
N GLY A 311 -6.18 -20.99 -3.63
CA GLY A 311 -6.40 -21.01 -5.07
C GLY A 311 -7.66 -20.27 -5.53
N GLY A 312 -8.07 -19.24 -4.78
CA GLY A 312 -9.19 -18.37 -5.16
C GLY A 312 -10.51 -18.66 -4.47
N GLU A 313 -10.50 -19.48 -3.42
CA GLU A 313 -11.69 -19.92 -2.70
C GLU A 313 -11.51 -19.75 -1.19
N ILE A 314 -12.56 -19.34 -0.50
CA ILE A 314 -12.61 -19.30 0.96
C ILE A 314 -14.06 -19.46 1.43
N ASP A 315 -14.26 -20.16 2.56
CA ASP A 315 -15.59 -20.41 3.15
C ASP A 315 -16.61 -20.99 2.17
N GLY A 316 -16.14 -21.87 1.25
CA GLY A 316 -16.98 -22.52 0.25
C GLY A 316 -17.38 -21.63 -0.93
N GLN A 317 -16.87 -20.40 -1.02
CA GLN A 317 -17.13 -19.50 -2.14
C GLN A 317 -15.89 -19.28 -2.99
N ARG A 318 -16.06 -19.36 -4.31
CA ARG A 318 -14.99 -19.08 -5.26
C ARG A 318 -15.04 -17.64 -5.73
N TYR A 319 -13.91 -16.97 -5.63
CA TYR A 319 -13.74 -15.58 -6.04
C TYR A 319 -12.92 -15.45 -7.31
N LEU A 320 -11.96 -16.33 -7.51
CA LEU A 320 -11.06 -16.39 -8.66
C LEU A 320 -10.91 -17.84 -9.08
N SER A 321 -10.65 -18.09 -10.36
CA SER A 321 -10.30 -19.44 -10.80
C SER A 321 -8.95 -19.86 -10.23
N LYS A 322 -8.77 -21.17 -10.08
CA LYS A 322 -7.50 -21.74 -9.63
C LYS A 322 -6.36 -21.37 -10.58
N GLU A 323 -6.63 -21.39 -11.88
CA GLU A 323 -5.68 -21.08 -12.94
C GLU A 323 -5.21 -19.63 -12.86
N THR A 324 -6.11 -18.68 -12.66
CA THR A 324 -5.77 -17.25 -12.49
C THR A 324 -4.92 -17.03 -11.23
N CYS A 325 -5.32 -17.61 -10.10
CA CYS A 325 -4.54 -17.54 -8.87
C CYS A 325 -3.14 -18.10 -9.08
N GLN A 326 -3.01 -19.26 -9.67
CA GLN A 326 -1.73 -19.90 -9.93
C GLN A 326 -0.83 -19.04 -10.81
N LEU A 327 -1.37 -18.47 -11.89
CA LEU A 327 -0.63 -17.61 -12.80
C LEU A 327 -0.04 -16.40 -12.04
N PHE A 328 -0.89 -15.64 -11.34
CA PHE A 328 -0.45 -14.39 -10.70
C PHE A 328 0.43 -14.61 -9.49
N THR A 329 0.29 -15.72 -8.77
CA THR A 329 1.07 -15.99 -7.56
C THR A 329 2.37 -16.74 -7.82
N THR A 330 2.54 -17.39 -8.97
CA THR A 330 3.72 -18.22 -9.28
C THR A 330 4.64 -17.62 -10.35
N GLU A 331 4.11 -16.88 -11.33
CA GLU A 331 4.93 -16.28 -12.38
C GLU A 331 5.89 -15.23 -11.79
N THR A 332 7.11 -15.25 -12.30
CA THR A 332 8.18 -14.31 -11.89
C THR A 332 8.79 -13.62 -13.10
N SER A 333 9.28 -12.41 -12.89
CA SER A 333 10.05 -11.68 -13.89
C SER A 333 11.35 -12.41 -14.21
N LYS A 334 11.81 -12.28 -15.46
CA LYS A 334 13.12 -12.80 -15.91
C LYS A 334 14.28 -11.88 -15.51
N ILE A 335 13.99 -10.65 -15.06
CA ILE A 335 15.01 -9.63 -14.79
C ILE A 335 15.04 -9.19 -13.33
N SER A 336 14.08 -9.60 -12.52
CA SER A 336 14.01 -9.26 -11.09
C SER A 336 13.33 -10.36 -10.28
N ARG A 337 13.32 -10.22 -8.97
CA ARG A 337 12.60 -11.11 -8.07
C ARG A 337 11.07 -10.98 -8.16
N ARG A 338 10.57 -9.92 -8.81
CA ARG A 338 9.14 -9.58 -8.76
C ARG A 338 8.27 -10.61 -9.47
N GLY A 339 7.09 -10.85 -8.89
CA GLY A 339 6.00 -11.55 -9.52
C GLY A 339 5.05 -10.60 -10.25
N LEU A 340 3.94 -11.12 -10.73
CA LEU A 340 2.86 -10.33 -11.37
C LEU A 340 2.10 -9.52 -10.32
N GLY A 341 2.62 -8.35 -10.00
CA GLY A 341 2.08 -7.45 -8.97
C GLY A 341 2.55 -7.75 -7.56
N PHE A 342 2.99 -8.96 -7.27
CA PHE A 342 3.50 -9.36 -5.95
C PHE A 342 5.01 -9.13 -5.83
N ASP A 343 5.44 -8.81 -4.62
CA ASP A 343 6.85 -8.94 -4.22
C ASP A 343 7.12 -10.38 -3.80
N LYS A 344 8.36 -10.80 -3.92
CA LYS A 344 8.82 -12.17 -3.61
C LYS A 344 10.19 -12.11 -2.94
N PRO A 345 10.62 -13.18 -2.24
CA PRO A 345 11.98 -13.28 -1.76
C PRO A 345 12.99 -13.16 -2.92
N ASP A 346 14.14 -12.56 -2.64
CA ASP A 346 15.27 -12.59 -3.57
C ASP A 346 16.03 -13.89 -3.38
N ALA A 347 15.97 -14.79 -4.36
CA ALA A 347 16.57 -16.13 -4.27
C ALA A 347 18.10 -16.06 -4.30
N ASP A 348 18.68 -15.06 -4.99
CA ASP A 348 20.13 -14.92 -5.13
C ASP A 348 20.76 -14.25 -3.91
N ASP A 349 20.05 -13.27 -3.32
CA ASP A 349 20.51 -12.58 -2.12
C ASP A 349 19.30 -12.22 -1.22
N PRO A 350 19.02 -13.05 -0.20
CA PRO A 350 17.89 -12.82 0.71
C PRO A 350 17.89 -11.45 1.38
N LYS A 351 19.05 -10.82 1.53
CA LYS A 351 19.16 -9.47 2.14
C LYS A 351 18.61 -8.36 1.26
N LYS A 352 18.47 -8.59 -0.04
CA LYS A 352 17.90 -7.63 -0.97
C LYS A 352 16.36 -7.68 -0.99
N GLY A 353 15.78 -8.76 -0.50
CA GLY A 353 14.34 -8.93 -0.38
C GLY A 353 13.79 -8.36 0.93
N ASN A 354 12.47 -8.50 1.10
CA ASN A 354 11.72 -8.00 2.25
C ASN A 354 11.20 -9.12 3.15
N CYS A 355 11.59 -10.36 2.90
CA CYS A 355 11.21 -11.54 3.68
C CYS A 355 12.34 -11.98 4.62
N ALA A 356 11.96 -12.79 5.61
CA ALA A 356 12.96 -13.52 6.41
C ALA A 356 13.82 -14.41 5.51
N PRO A 357 15.11 -14.63 5.85
CA PRO A 357 15.98 -15.50 5.06
C PRO A 357 15.49 -16.94 4.90
N ALA A 358 14.69 -17.43 5.85
CA ALA A 358 14.11 -18.78 5.81
C ALA A 358 12.88 -18.91 4.90
N ALA A 359 12.37 -17.80 4.35
CA ALA A 359 11.21 -17.85 3.47
C ALA A 359 11.54 -18.57 2.16
N PRO A 360 10.77 -19.61 1.75
CA PRO A 360 10.93 -20.26 0.45
C PRO A 360 10.74 -19.30 -0.72
N ALA A 361 11.32 -19.64 -1.86
CA ALA A 361 11.24 -18.84 -3.08
C ALA A 361 9.80 -18.64 -3.60
N GLU A 362 8.90 -19.53 -3.25
CA GLU A 362 7.49 -19.52 -3.65
C GLU A 362 6.63 -18.49 -2.88
N VAL A 363 7.16 -17.92 -1.80
CA VAL A 363 6.48 -16.88 -1.02
C VAL A 363 6.16 -15.67 -1.89
N TYR A 364 4.97 -15.12 -1.70
CA TYR A 364 4.54 -13.90 -2.37
C TYR A 364 3.78 -12.99 -1.40
N GLY A 365 3.77 -11.72 -1.68
CA GLY A 365 3.09 -10.71 -0.86
C GLY A 365 3.52 -9.31 -1.20
N HIS A 366 3.54 -8.44 -0.21
CA HIS A 366 3.99 -7.05 -0.37
C HIS A 366 4.27 -6.39 0.97
N THR A 367 5.01 -5.29 0.92
CA THR A 367 5.20 -4.39 2.07
C THR A 367 4.51 -3.06 1.80
N GLY A 368 4.38 -2.24 2.84
CA GLY A 368 3.84 -0.89 2.75
C GLY A 368 4.65 0.12 3.56
N PHE A 369 4.75 1.33 3.03
CA PHE A 369 5.56 2.41 3.59
C PHE A 369 5.15 2.79 5.03
N THR A 370 3.88 2.71 5.36
CA THR A 370 3.37 2.99 6.71
C THR A 370 3.81 1.97 7.75
N GLY A 371 4.50 0.91 7.34
CA GLY A 371 4.99 -0.15 8.22
C GLY A 371 4.11 -1.38 8.21
N THR A 372 3.71 -1.81 7.03
CA THR A 372 2.82 -2.96 6.83
C THR A 372 3.50 -4.02 5.99
N CYS A 373 3.07 -5.27 6.13
CA CYS A 373 3.39 -6.34 5.20
C CYS A 373 2.36 -7.47 5.30
N ALA A 374 2.29 -8.24 4.22
CA ALA A 374 1.58 -9.51 4.19
C ALA A 374 2.37 -10.48 3.30
N TRP A 375 2.56 -11.70 3.77
CA TRP A 375 3.30 -12.74 3.07
C TRP A 375 2.54 -14.05 3.12
N VAL A 376 2.46 -14.70 1.98
CA VAL A 376 1.88 -16.03 1.81
C VAL A 376 2.98 -17.02 1.49
N ASP A 377 3.04 -18.11 2.23
CA ASP A 377 3.94 -19.23 1.98
C ASP A 377 3.14 -20.46 1.58
N PRO A 378 3.05 -20.77 0.26
CA PRO A 378 2.28 -21.92 -0.19
C PRO A 378 2.93 -23.25 0.16
N MET A 379 4.25 -23.29 0.41
CA MET A 379 4.96 -24.52 0.75
C MET A 379 4.64 -24.98 2.18
N ASN A 380 4.39 -24.03 3.08
CA ASN A 380 4.10 -24.27 4.49
C ASN A 380 2.66 -23.92 4.87
N GLU A 381 1.84 -23.54 3.93
CA GLU A 381 0.47 -23.09 4.14
C GLU A 381 0.35 -22.02 5.24
N LEU A 382 1.18 -20.99 5.11
CA LEU A 382 1.25 -19.86 6.04
C LEU A 382 0.75 -18.58 5.40
N VAL A 383 0.04 -17.79 6.21
CA VAL A 383 -0.24 -16.38 5.96
C VAL A 383 0.27 -15.58 7.16
N TYR A 384 1.06 -14.56 6.90
CA TYR A 384 1.59 -13.67 7.91
C TYR A 384 1.27 -12.23 7.54
N VAL A 385 0.66 -11.49 8.47
CA VAL A 385 0.30 -10.06 8.30
C VAL A 385 0.81 -9.27 9.49
N PHE A 386 1.47 -8.17 9.19
CA PHE A 386 1.93 -7.18 10.16
C PHE A 386 1.44 -5.79 9.74
N LEU A 387 0.72 -5.10 10.62
CA LEU A 387 0.27 -3.72 10.39
C LEU A 387 0.77 -2.82 11.51
N SER A 388 1.33 -1.67 11.15
CA SER A 388 1.76 -0.63 12.09
C SER A 388 1.58 0.76 11.50
N ASN A 389 1.85 1.77 12.31
CA ASN A 389 1.96 3.16 11.89
C ASN A 389 3.35 3.71 12.23
N ARG A 390 4.38 3.07 11.69
CA ARG A 390 5.78 3.41 11.98
C ARG A 390 6.15 4.86 11.68
N ILE A 391 5.43 5.50 10.78
CA ILE A 391 5.68 6.89 10.39
C ILE A 391 4.98 7.91 11.30
N TYR A 392 4.28 7.44 12.32
CA TYR A 392 3.74 8.33 13.33
C TYR A 392 4.74 8.52 14.49
N PRO A 393 5.07 9.73 14.93
CA PRO A 393 4.63 11.03 14.37
C PRO A 393 5.52 11.58 13.26
N ASP A 394 6.56 10.84 12.85
CA ASP A 394 7.60 11.31 11.94
C ASP A 394 7.81 10.34 10.78
N VAL A 395 7.58 10.84 9.57
CA VAL A 395 7.75 10.09 8.31
C VAL A 395 9.18 9.60 8.10
N THR A 396 10.16 10.24 8.73
CA THR A 396 11.58 9.87 8.61
C THR A 396 12.01 8.76 9.58
N ASN A 397 11.11 8.26 10.43
CA ASN A 397 11.42 7.16 11.34
C ASN A 397 11.70 5.86 10.56
N ARG A 398 12.93 5.37 10.65
CA ARG A 398 13.41 4.17 9.94
C ARG A 398 13.66 2.97 10.86
N LYS A 399 13.31 3.06 12.13
CA LYS A 399 13.65 2.02 13.13
C LYS A 399 12.99 0.68 12.81
N LEU A 400 11.78 0.66 12.25
CA LEU A 400 11.15 -0.58 11.83
C LEU A 400 12.05 -1.39 10.89
N ASN A 401 12.61 -0.71 9.88
CA ASN A 401 13.51 -1.32 8.90
C ASN A 401 14.89 -1.63 9.50
N GLN A 402 15.45 -0.70 10.27
CA GLN A 402 16.77 -0.87 10.91
C GLN A 402 16.79 -2.06 11.90
N LEU A 403 15.68 -2.28 12.60
CA LEU A 403 15.53 -3.38 13.56
C LEU A 403 15.02 -4.67 12.93
N HIS A 404 14.70 -4.66 11.63
CA HIS A 404 14.18 -5.81 10.89
C HIS A 404 12.99 -6.50 11.59
N ILE A 405 12.06 -5.72 12.14
CA ILE A 405 10.96 -6.26 12.94
C ILE A 405 10.08 -7.21 12.13
N ARG A 406 9.68 -6.81 10.92
CA ARG A 406 8.78 -7.62 10.07
C ARG A 406 9.41 -8.95 9.71
N GLU A 407 10.68 -8.94 9.32
CA GLU A 407 11.46 -10.12 8.94
C GLU A 407 11.77 -11.02 10.15
N ARG A 408 12.04 -10.43 11.30
CA ARG A 408 12.32 -11.19 12.53
C ARG A 408 11.09 -11.92 13.05
N ILE A 409 9.90 -11.29 12.95
CA ILE A 409 8.64 -11.97 13.30
C ILE A 409 8.41 -13.15 12.36
N GLN A 410 8.59 -12.95 11.04
CA GLN A 410 8.50 -14.04 10.07
C GLN A 410 9.49 -15.16 10.36
N GLY A 411 10.73 -14.81 10.67
CA GLY A 411 11.76 -15.77 11.07
C GLY A 411 11.39 -16.58 12.31
N ALA A 412 10.78 -15.94 13.31
CA ALA A 412 10.31 -16.62 14.50
C ALA A 412 9.23 -17.68 14.19
N ILE A 413 8.37 -17.41 13.22
CA ILE A 413 7.36 -18.36 12.73
C ILE A 413 8.06 -19.60 12.15
N TYR A 414 9.04 -19.40 11.27
CA TYR A 414 9.78 -20.50 10.64
C TYR A 414 10.59 -21.32 11.66
N ASP A 415 11.23 -20.67 12.62
CA ASP A 415 12.00 -21.34 13.67
C ASP A 415 11.12 -22.27 14.53
N ALA A 416 9.88 -21.86 14.78
CA ALA A 416 8.92 -22.70 15.50
C ALA A 416 8.53 -23.97 14.74
N MET A 417 8.53 -23.92 13.42
CA MET A 417 8.17 -25.05 12.57
C MET A 417 9.29 -26.08 12.44
N LYS A 418 10.57 -25.71 12.66
CA LYS A 418 11.73 -26.59 12.61
C LYS A 418 11.87 -27.47 13.85
N LYS A 419 11.20 -27.13 14.95
CA LYS A 419 11.31 -27.82 16.24
C LYS A 419 10.29 -28.97 16.41
N LYS A 420 9.94 -29.64 15.30
CA LYS A 420 9.12 -30.87 15.36
C LYS A 420 9.99 -32.12 15.42
#